data_958c15b56b135f3daebdb39c9aa5024a
#
_entry.id   958c15b56b135f3daebdb39c9aa5024a
#
_cell.length_a   1.000
_cell.length_b   1.000
_cell.length_c   1.000
_cell.angle_alpha   90.00
_cell.angle_beta   90.00
_cell.angle_gamma   90.00
#
_symmetry.space_group_name_H-M   'P 1'
#
loop_
_entity.id
_entity.type
_entity.pdbx_description
1 polymer ?
#
loop_
_entity_poly.entity_id
_entity_poly.type
_entity_poly.pdbx_seq_one_letter_code
_entity_poly.pdbx_strand_id
1 'polypeptide(L)'
;GTATEVTAFSIITDYEKGIKYPIADFEITPDVAIVDPELAETMPQKLVAHTGMDAMTHAIEAYVSTANCDFTDPLALHAIKMIQRDLVGSYNGDMEKRDSMHNAQCLAGMAFSNALLGIVHSMAHKTGAAFADYGAHIIHGAANAMYLPKVIAFNAKDETAKKRYGEIADFMGLGGGTLDEKVALLITYLRGMNDDLKIPHCIKNYGADSYPTEQGFVPEEVFLERL
;
A
#
# COMPACT_ATOMS: atom_id res chain seq x y z
N GLY A 1 -9.29 -4.45 4.45
CA GLY A 1 -9.46 -4.75 3.04
C GLY A 1 -8.66 -3.85 2.13
N THR A 2 -8.81 -4.07 0.84
CA THR A 2 -8.09 -3.35 -0.23
C THR A 2 -9.04 -2.61 -1.17
N ALA A 3 -10.25 -2.30 -0.67
CA ALA A 3 -11.28 -1.45 -1.30
C ALA A 3 -11.86 -2.00 -2.62
N THR A 4 -11.90 -3.29 -2.84
CA THR A 4 -12.54 -3.90 -4.01
C THR A 4 -14.01 -3.50 -4.16
N GLU A 5 -14.67 -3.19 -3.05
CA GLU A 5 -16.09 -2.79 -2.98
C GLU A 5 -16.39 -1.42 -3.57
N VAL A 6 -15.38 -0.60 -3.85
CA VAL A 6 -15.54 0.78 -4.36
C VAL A 6 -14.65 1.11 -5.55
N THR A 7 -14.07 0.10 -6.20
CA THR A 7 -13.09 0.34 -7.26
C THR A 7 -13.50 -0.25 -8.60
N ALA A 8 -13.04 0.38 -9.68
CA ALA A 8 -13.21 -0.05 -11.06
C ALA A 8 -12.14 -1.08 -11.51
N PHE A 9 -11.47 -1.75 -10.56
CA PHE A 9 -10.35 -2.65 -10.85
C PHE A 9 -10.61 -4.06 -10.33
N SER A 10 -10.24 -5.06 -11.13
CA SER A 10 -10.24 -6.47 -10.76
C SER A 10 -8.98 -7.15 -11.28
N ILE A 11 -8.35 -7.98 -10.46
CA ILE A 11 -7.18 -8.75 -10.86
C ILE A 11 -7.58 -10.21 -11.03
N ILE A 12 -7.60 -10.68 -12.29
CA ILE A 12 -7.94 -12.06 -12.61
C ILE A 12 -6.66 -12.86 -12.86
N THR A 13 -6.56 -14.02 -12.21
CA THR A 13 -5.43 -14.93 -12.40
C THR A 13 -5.81 -16.02 -13.40
N ASP A 14 -5.07 -16.09 -14.51
CA ASP A 14 -5.08 -17.21 -15.42
C ASP A 14 -4.09 -18.26 -14.90
N TYR A 15 -4.62 -19.31 -14.28
CA TYR A 15 -3.79 -20.34 -13.66
C TYR A 15 -3.09 -21.25 -14.70
N GLU A 16 -3.64 -21.34 -15.91
CA GLU A 16 -3.02 -22.15 -16.98
C GLU A 16 -1.77 -21.47 -17.51
N LYS A 17 -1.80 -20.16 -17.64
CA LYS A 17 -0.67 -19.35 -18.14
C LYS A 17 0.21 -18.77 -17.03
N GLY A 18 -0.20 -18.84 -15.75
CA GLY A 18 0.49 -18.21 -14.64
C GLY A 18 0.55 -16.67 -14.73
N ILE A 19 -0.45 -16.05 -15.37
CA ILE A 19 -0.46 -14.61 -15.62
C ILE A 19 -1.60 -13.95 -14.84
N LYS A 20 -1.33 -12.77 -14.26
CA LYS A 20 -2.34 -11.90 -13.67
C LYS A 20 -2.72 -10.79 -14.64
N TYR A 21 -4.01 -10.72 -14.95
CA TYR A 21 -4.58 -9.67 -15.82
C TYR A 21 -5.27 -8.61 -14.95
N PRO A 22 -4.75 -7.36 -14.92
CA PRO A 22 -5.51 -6.25 -14.37
C PRO A 22 -6.62 -5.86 -15.35
N ILE A 23 -7.85 -5.97 -14.91
CA ILE A 23 -9.03 -5.46 -15.62
C ILE A 23 -9.37 -4.13 -14.98
N ALA A 24 -9.54 -3.10 -15.80
CA ALA A 24 -9.99 -1.78 -15.39
C ALA A 24 -11.17 -1.38 -16.27
N ASP A 25 -12.35 -1.26 -15.68
CA ASP A 25 -13.56 -0.83 -16.37
C ASP A 25 -14.52 -0.22 -15.35
N PHE A 26 -15.05 0.96 -15.65
CA PHE A 26 -16.01 1.63 -14.76
C PHE A 26 -17.30 0.84 -14.59
N GLU A 27 -17.68 0.03 -15.59
CA GLU A 27 -18.87 -0.83 -15.53
C GLU A 27 -18.78 -1.95 -14.48
N ILE A 28 -17.57 -2.31 -14.01
CA ILE A 28 -17.41 -3.28 -12.93
C ILE A 28 -17.40 -2.65 -11.54
N THR A 29 -17.51 -1.32 -11.45
CA THR A 29 -17.64 -0.64 -10.16
C THR A 29 -18.97 -1.05 -9.51
N PRO A 30 -18.96 -1.54 -8.24
CA PRO A 30 -20.20 -1.89 -7.56
C PRO A 30 -21.13 -0.68 -7.38
N ASP A 31 -22.43 -0.87 -7.58
CA ASP A 31 -23.44 0.17 -7.37
C ASP A 31 -23.64 0.50 -5.88
N VAL A 32 -23.37 -0.48 -5.01
CA VAL A 32 -23.50 -0.36 -3.55
C VAL A 32 -22.33 -1.06 -2.87
N ALA A 33 -21.67 -0.37 -1.96
CA ALA A 33 -20.65 -0.94 -1.09
C ALA A 33 -21.18 -1.08 0.34
N ILE A 34 -21.09 -2.29 0.90
CA ILE A 34 -21.39 -2.56 2.31
C ILE A 34 -20.06 -2.70 3.06
N VAL A 35 -19.74 -1.67 3.86
CA VAL A 35 -18.48 -1.62 4.62
C VAL A 35 -18.78 -2.09 6.04
N ASP A 36 -18.68 -3.41 6.25
CA ASP A 36 -19.01 -4.07 7.51
C ASP A 36 -17.72 -4.51 8.24
N PRO A 37 -17.34 -3.88 9.36
CA PRO A 37 -16.12 -4.20 10.09
C PRO A 37 -16.15 -5.58 10.76
N GLU A 38 -17.32 -6.16 11.02
CA GLU A 38 -17.46 -7.50 11.61
C GLU A 38 -16.83 -8.58 10.70
N LEU A 39 -16.87 -8.38 9.39
CA LEU A 39 -16.23 -9.27 8.41
C LEU A 39 -14.69 -9.28 8.51
N ALA A 40 -14.11 -8.26 9.13
CA ALA A 40 -12.66 -8.14 9.34
C ALA A 40 -12.22 -8.47 10.78
N GLU A 41 -13.15 -8.85 11.66
CA GLU A 41 -12.87 -9.09 13.08
C GLU A 41 -11.81 -10.19 13.29
N THR A 42 -11.94 -11.29 12.56
CA THR A 42 -11.07 -12.48 12.67
C THR A 42 -9.82 -12.42 11.79
N MET A 43 -9.54 -11.29 11.16
CA MET A 43 -8.35 -11.16 10.30
C MET A 43 -7.06 -11.44 11.08
N PRO A 44 -6.17 -12.32 10.56
CA PRO A 44 -4.85 -12.53 11.15
C PRO A 44 -4.05 -11.24 11.23
N GLN A 45 -3.32 -11.05 12.33
CA GLN A 45 -2.53 -9.84 12.60
C GLN A 45 -1.60 -9.45 11.41
N LYS A 46 -0.94 -10.44 10.81
CA LYS A 46 -0.08 -10.23 9.64
C LYS A 46 -0.86 -9.66 8.45
N LEU A 47 -2.09 -10.11 8.24
CA LEU A 47 -2.94 -9.60 7.15
C LEU A 47 -3.40 -8.18 7.44
N VAL A 48 -3.72 -7.84 8.70
CA VAL A 48 -4.04 -6.47 9.11
C VAL A 48 -2.89 -5.51 8.79
N ALA A 49 -1.65 -5.90 9.10
CA ALA A 49 -0.46 -5.11 8.78
C ALA A 49 -0.34 -4.86 7.27
N HIS A 50 -0.40 -5.93 6.46
CA HIS A 50 -0.19 -5.84 5.02
C HIS A 50 -1.31 -5.05 4.32
N THR A 51 -2.58 -5.32 4.63
CA THR A 51 -3.70 -4.59 4.01
C THR A 51 -3.80 -3.15 4.49
N GLY A 52 -3.39 -2.87 5.73
CA GLY A 52 -3.34 -1.51 6.25
C GLY A 52 -2.27 -0.65 5.57
N MET A 53 -1.08 -1.21 5.34
CA MET A 53 -0.02 -0.53 4.59
C MET A 53 -0.34 -0.43 3.10
N ASP A 54 -1.10 -1.37 2.55
CA ASP A 54 -1.65 -1.28 1.20
C ASP A 54 -2.59 -0.09 1.07
N ALA A 55 -3.52 0.08 2.01
CA ALA A 55 -4.42 1.23 2.07
C ALA A 55 -3.67 2.56 2.24
N MET A 56 -2.59 2.60 3.05
CA MET A 56 -1.71 3.76 3.16
C MET A 56 -1.05 4.09 1.81
N THR A 57 -0.59 3.06 1.11
CA THR A 57 0.03 3.23 -0.22
C THR A 57 -0.97 3.72 -1.25
N HIS A 58 -2.19 3.16 -1.28
CA HIS A 58 -3.30 3.64 -2.11
C HIS A 58 -3.53 5.14 -1.94
N ALA A 59 -3.67 5.59 -0.69
CA ALA A 59 -3.96 6.97 -0.38
C ALA A 59 -2.79 7.91 -0.77
N ILE A 60 -1.54 7.53 -0.46
CA ILE A 60 -0.36 8.33 -0.80
C ILE A 60 -0.17 8.41 -2.32
N GLU A 61 -0.28 7.29 -3.04
CA GLU A 61 -0.14 7.28 -4.50
C GLU A 61 -1.27 8.04 -5.18
N ALA A 62 -2.52 7.90 -4.72
CA ALA A 62 -3.64 8.67 -5.24
C ALA A 62 -3.44 10.18 -5.06
N TYR A 63 -2.94 10.61 -3.89
CA TYR A 63 -2.67 12.02 -3.63
C TYR A 63 -1.57 12.58 -4.53
N VAL A 64 -0.49 11.85 -4.77
CA VAL A 64 0.66 12.29 -5.58
C VAL A 64 0.47 12.01 -7.07
N SER A 65 -0.55 11.27 -7.46
CA SER A 65 -0.86 10.95 -8.86
C SER A 65 -1.02 12.20 -9.72
N THR A 66 -0.63 12.13 -10.97
CA THR A 66 -0.90 13.19 -11.98
C THR A 66 -2.38 13.30 -12.36
N ALA A 67 -3.19 12.32 -12.00
CA ALA A 67 -4.65 12.32 -12.19
C ALA A 67 -5.40 12.76 -10.92
N ASN A 68 -4.72 13.30 -9.92
CA ASN A 68 -5.34 13.85 -8.71
C ASN A 68 -6.30 15.01 -9.03
N CYS A 69 -7.28 15.22 -8.18
CA CYS A 69 -8.22 16.34 -8.31
C CYS A 69 -8.83 16.71 -6.94
N ASP A 70 -9.58 17.80 -6.92
CA ASP A 70 -10.25 18.31 -5.70
C ASP A 70 -11.22 17.31 -5.03
N PHE A 71 -11.67 16.29 -5.75
CA PHE A 71 -12.51 15.22 -5.20
C PHE A 71 -11.69 14.08 -4.59
N THR A 72 -10.53 13.75 -5.16
CA THR A 72 -9.70 12.63 -4.69
C THR A 72 -8.76 13.03 -3.55
N ASP A 73 -8.26 14.27 -3.55
CA ASP A 73 -7.31 14.76 -2.57
C ASP A 73 -7.82 14.73 -1.12
N PRO A 74 -9.05 15.22 -0.81
CA PRO A 74 -9.58 15.15 0.54
C PRO A 74 -9.77 13.71 1.03
N LEU A 75 -10.20 12.81 0.15
CA LEU A 75 -10.38 11.39 0.48
C LEU A 75 -9.05 10.74 0.83
N ALA A 76 -8.03 10.98 0.00
CA ALA A 76 -6.68 10.46 0.21
C ALA A 76 -6.06 10.98 1.51
N LEU A 77 -6.08 12.28 1.75
CA LEU A 77 -5.54 12.89 2.96
C LEU A 77 -6.28 12.39 4.21
N HIS A 78 -7.61 12.31 4.15
CA HIS A 78 -8.38 11.82 5.29
C HIS A 78 -8.07 10.35 5.60
N ALA A 79 -7.97 9.52 4.57
CA ALA A 79 -7.56 8.12 4.72
C ALA A 79 -6.16 8.01 5.36
N ILE A 80 -5.18 8.79 4.89
CA ILE A 80 -3.82 8.84 5.48
C ILE A 80 -3.90 9.15 6.98
N LYS A 81 -4.72 10.15 7.36
CA LYS A 81 -4.85 10.55 8.78
C LYS A 81 -5.48 9.48 9.65
N MET A 82 -6.52 8.81 9.15
CA MET A 82 -7.15 7.70 9.85
C MET A 82 -6.18 6.53 10.01
N ILE A 83 -5.48 6.15 8.95
CA ILE A 83 -4.50 5.06 8.97
C ILE A 83 -3.35 5.39 9.93
N GLN A 84 -2.84 6.63 9.91
CA GLN A 84 -1.82 7.11 10.84
C GLN A 84 -2.23 6.91 12.30
N ARG A 85 -3.48 7.19 12.63
CA ARG A 85 -4.00 7.12 13.99
C ARG A 85 -4.31 5.69 14.44
N ASP A 86 -4.79 4.85 13.54
CA ASP A 86 -5.52 3.63 13.93
C ASP A 86 -4.85 2.32 13.52
N LEU A 87 -3.94 2.32 12.53
CA LEU A 87 -3.40 1.06 11.98
C LEU A 87 -2.67 0.22 13.03
N VAL A 88 -1.78 0.81 13.81
CA VAL A 88 -1.00 0.06 14.83
C VAL A 88 -1.93 -0.47 15.93
N GLY A 89 -2.95 0.29 16.33
CA GLY A 89 -3.95 -0.18 17.31
C GLY A 89 -4.80 -1.32 16.75
N SER A 90 -5.26 -1.21 15.50
CA SER A 90 -5.97 -2.28 14.80
C SER A 90 -5.12 -3.56 14.68
N TYR A 91 -3.83 -3.40 14.38
CA TYR A 91 -2.86 -4.49 14.35
C TYR A 91 -2.74 -5.19 15.71
N ASN A 92 -2.79 -4.44 16.80
CA ASN A 92 -2.73 -4.95 18.17
C ASN A 92 -4.08 -5.48 18.71
N GLY A 93 -5.12 -5.52 17.89
CA GLY A 93 -6.40 -6.15 18.23
C GLY A 93 -7.46 -5.19 18.78
N ASP A 94 -7.26 -3.88 18.68
CA ASP A 94 -8.28 -2.88 19.03
C ASP A 94 -9.38 -2.86 17.96
N MET A 95 -10.58 -3.29 18.31
CA MET A 95 -11.69 -3.44 17.36
C MET A 95 -12.34 -2.12 16.95
N GLU A 96 -12.32 -1.10 17.80
CA GLU A 96 -12.78 0.25 17.41
C GLU A 96 -11.87 0.84 16.34
N LYS A 97 -10.56 0.62 16.48
CA LYS A 97 -9.58 1.01 15.46
C LYS A 97 -9.66 0.14 14.21
N ARG A 98 -10.06 -1.12 14.36
CA ARG A 98 -10.33 -2.01 13.21
C ARG A 98 -11.49 -1.50 12.37
N ASP A 99 -12.57 -1.05 13.00
CA ASP A 99 -13.70 -0.41 12.32
C ASP A 99 -13.25 0.86 11.59
N SER A 100 -12.53 1.74 12.27
CA SER A 100 -11.98 2.95 11.64
C SER A 100 -11.08 2.63 10.45
N MET A 101 -10.22 1.61 10.56
CA MET A 101 -9.36 1.15 9.45
C MET A 101 -10.18 0.60 8.28
N HIS A 102 -11.33 -0.03 8.55
CA HIS A 102 -12.21 -0.53 7.51
C HIS A 102 -12.81 0.62 6.68
N ASN A 103 -13.17 1.72 7.33
CA ASN A 103 -13.60 2.94 6.66
C ASN A 103 -12.44 3.64 5.93
N ALA A 104 -11.26 3.70 6.55
CA ALA A 104 -10.08 4.36 5.96
C ALA A 104 -9.65 3.72 4.63
N GLN A 105 -9.66 2.37 4.55
CA GLN A 105 -9.33 1.65 3.32
C GLN A 105 -10.36 1.92 2.20
N CYS A 106 -11.63 2.06 2.54
CA CYS A 106 -12.68 2.41 1.60
C CYS A 106 -12.46 3.82 1.02
N LEU A 107 -12.15 4.81 1.87
CA LEU A 107 -11.80 6.17 1.43
C LEU A 107 -10.57 6.19 0.53
N ALA A 108 -9.51 5.45 0.88
CA ALA A 108 -8.34 5.29 0.03
C ALA A 108 -8.69 4.66 -1.33
N GLY A 109 -9.61 3.69 -1.32
CA GLY A 109 -10.14 3.06 -2.53
C GLY A 109 -10.87 4.01 -3.45
N MET A 110 -11.77 4.81 -2.91
CA MET A 110 -12.47 5.85 -3.68
C MET A 110 -11.50 6.88 -4.26
N ALA A 111 -10.46 7.24 -3.53
CA ALA A 111 -9.43 8.14 -4.02
C ALA A 111 -8.67 7.54 -5.21
N PHE A 112 -8.06 6.35 -5.05
CA PHE A 112 -7.22 5.79 -6.11
C PHE A 112 -8.03 5.27 -7.30
N SER A 113 -9.27 4.84 -7.12
CA SER A 113 -10.12 4.40 -8.23
C SER A 113 -10.33 5.52 -9.26
N ASN A 114 -10.25 6.77 -8.82
CA ASN A 114 -10.39 7.96 -9.67
C ASN A 114 -9.04 8.63 -10.00
N ALA A 115 -8.09 8.66 -9.07
CA ALA A 115 -6.78 9.28 -9.27
C ALA A 115 -5.73 8.34 -9.86
N LEU A 116 -6.02 7.04 -9.95
CA LEU A 116 -5.10 5.98 -10.33
C LEU A 116 -3.97 5.76 -9.30
N LEU A 117 -3.07 4.83 -9.62
CA LEU A 117 -1.94 4.43 -8.80
C LEU A 117 -0.62 4.73 -9.52
N GLY A 118 0.50 4.52 -8.85
CA GLY A 118 1.82 4.87 -9.35
C GLY A 118 2.81 3.70 -9.39
N ILE A 119 4.08 4.05 -9.20
CA ILE A 119 5.23 3.14 -9.34
C ILE A 119 5.21 2.05 -8.27
N VAL A 120 4.78 2.35 -7.04
CA VAL A 120 4.79 1.36 -5.93
C VAL A 120 3.94 0.16 -6.30
N HIS A 121 2.70 0.38 -6.72
CA HIS A 121 1.78 -0.69 -7.11
C HIS A 121 2.26 -1.43 -8.37
N SER A 122 2.80 -0.72 -9.35
CA SER A 122 3.36 -1.34 -10.54
C SER A 122 4.50 -2.31 -10.20
N MET A 123 5.42 -1.90 -9.32
CA MET A 123 6.50 -2.74 -8.83
C MET A 123 5.99 -3.93 -8.01
N ALA A 124 5.03 -3.71 -7.10
CA ALA A 124 4.47 -4.76 -6.25
C ALA A 124 3.76 -5.85 -7.07
N HIS A 125 2.98 -5.48 -8.09
CA HIS A 125 2.34 -6.43 -9.00
C HIS A 125 3.37 -7.27 -9.77
N LYS A 126 4.40 -6.64 -10.32
CA LYS A 126 5.46 -7.35 -11.05
C LYS A 126 6.23 -8.29 -10.13
N THR A 127 6.63 -7.83 -8.95
CA THR A 127 7.37 -8.64 -7.98
C THR A 127 6.56 -9.86 -7.53
N GLY A 128 5.26 -9.69 -7.25
CA GLY A 128 4.38 -10.79 -6.84
C GLY A 128 4.18 -11.86 -7.91
N ALA A 129 4.33 -11.52 -9.19
CA ALA A 129 4.21 -12.45 -10.30
C ALA A 129 5.55 -13.06 -10.72
N ALA A 130 6.63 -12.27 -10.68
CA ALA A 130 7.93 -12.61 -11.27
C ALA A 130 8.65 -13.78 -10.59
N PHE A 131 8.29 -14.10 -9.34
CA PHE A 131 9.01 -15.10 -8.52
C PHE A 131 8.12 -16.23 -8.01
N ALA A 132 6.94 -16.39 -8.60
CA ALA A 132 6.00 -17.45 -8.21
C ALA A 132 6.60 -18.86 -8.41
N ASP A 133 7.45 -19.04 -9.44
CA ASP A 133 8.17 -20.27 -9.75
C ASP A 133 9.25 -20.62 -8.72
N TYR A 134 9.71 -19.67 -7.93
CA TYR A 134 10.61 -19.87 -6.78
C TYR A 134 9.84 -20.17 -5.48
N GLY A 135 8.52 -20.29 -5.53
CA GLY A 135 7.68 -20.45 -4.34
C GLY A 135 7.64 -19.20 -3.44
N ALA A 136 8.22 -18.09 -3.89
CA ALA A 136 8.23 -16.83 -3.16
C ALA A 136 6.92 -16.07 -3.40
N HIS A 137 5.95 -16.29 -2.54
CA HIS A 137 4.70 -15.53 -2.55
C HIS A 137 4.85 -14.25 -1.70
N ILE A 138 5.35 -13.18 -2.34
CA ILE A 138 5.39 -11.87 -1.67
C ILE A 138 3.97 -11.30 -1.67
N ILE A 139 3.40 -11.17 -0.47
CA ILE A 139 2.06 -10.60 -0.31
C ILE A 139 2.07 -9.15 -0.79
N HIS A 140 1.10 -8.80 -1.62
CA HIS A 140 1.02 -7.50 -2.31
C HIS A 140 1.19 -6.31 -1.37
N GLY A 141 0.44 -6.24 -0.27
CA GLY A 141 0.54 -5.14 0.69
C GLY A 141 1.90 -5.06 1.40
N ALA A 142 2.60 -6.20 1.60
CA ALA A 142 3.96 -6.18 2.12
C ALA A 142 4.96 -5.63 1.10
N ALA A 143 4.81 -5.99 -0.19
CA ALA A 143 5.63 -5.43 -1.26
C ALA A 143 5.44 -3.90 -1.35
N ASN A 144 4.19 -3.44 -1.31
CA ASN A 144 3.86 -2.01 -1.29
C ASN A 144 4.53 -1.30 -0.11
N ALA A 145 4.43 -1.85 1.11
CA ALA A 145 5.05 -1.28 2.31
C ALA A 145 6.58 -1.18 2.21
N MET A 146 7.24 -2.17 1.60
CA MET A 146 8.70 -2.19 1.39
C MET A 146 9.16 -1.22 0.30
N TYR A 147 8.36 -1.02 -0.74
CA TYR A 147 8.69 -0.13 -1.85
C TYR A 147 8.35 1.33 -1.58
N LEU A 148 7.26 1.62 -0.87
CA LEU A 148 6.74 2.98 -0.69
C LEU A 148 7.80 3.99 -0.24
N PRO A 149 8.62 3.76 0.81
CA PRO A 149 9.66 4.72 1.22
C PRO A 149 10.72 4.97 0.15
N LYS A 150 11.03 3.97 -0.67
CA LYS A 150 12.04 4.05 -1.73
C LYS A 150 11.50 4.83 -2.93
N VAL A 151 10.24 4.58 -3.30
CA VAL A 151 9.58 5.28 -4.41
C VAL A 151 9.33 6.75 -4.05
N ILE A 152 8.97 7.07 -2.80
CA ILE A 152 8.88 8.46 -2.33
C ILE A 152 10.24 9.17 -2.54
N ALA A 153 11.35 8.56 -2.14
CA ALA A 153 12.68 9.13 -2.34
C ALA A 153 13.05 9.30 -3.82
N PHE A 154 12.57 8.41 -4.69
CA PHE A 154 12.77 8.51 -6.13
C PHE A 154 11.91 9.62 -6.75
N ASN A 155 10.60 9.61 -6.46
CA ASN A 155 9.65 10.57 -7.02
C ASN A 155 9.90 12.01 -6.52
N ALA A 156 10.43 12.18 -5.30
CA ALA A 156 10.76 13.49 -4.74
C ALA A 156 11.91 14.21 -5.48
N LYS A 157 12.49 13.62 -6.53
CA LYS A 157 13.36 14.31 -7.49
C LYS A 157 12.58 15.24 -8.41
N ASP A 158 11.30 14.98 -8.61
CA ASP A 158 10.37 15.88 -9.27
C ASP A 158 9.80 16.88 -8.26
N GLU A 159 9.84 18.17 -8.59
CA GLU A 159 9.43 19.24 -7.66
C GLU A 159 7.94 19.22 -7.34
N THR A 160 7.09 18.79 -8.28
CA THR A 160 5.64 18.68 -8.06
C THR A 160 5.34 17.55 -7.07
N ALA A 161 5.93 16.37 -7.29
CA ALA A 161 5.79 15.25 -6.40
C ALA A 161 6.37 15.57 -5.00
N LYS A 162 7.55 16.19 -4.93
CA LYS A 162 8.17 16.63 -3.68
C LYS A 162 7.24 17.51 -2.86
N LYS A 163 6.64 18.52 -3.52
CA LYS A 163 5.68 19.42 -2.87
C LYS A 163 4.50 18.65 -2.29
N ARG A 164 3.91 17.73 -3.05
CA ARG A 164 2.77 16.94 -2.59
C ARG A 164 3.14 15.99 -1.43
N TYR A 165 4.33 15.40 -1.44
CA TYR A 165 4.83 14.65 -0.26
C TYR A 165 5.04 15.55 0.96
N GLY A 166 5.51 16.79 0.75
CA GLY A 166 5.62 17.78 1.81
C GLY A 166 4.26 18.15 2.41
N GLU A 167 3.22 18.30 1.58
CA GLU A 167 1.84 18.55 2.00
C GLU A 167 1.28 17.38 2.83
N ILE A 168 1.58 16.13 2.45
CA ILE A 168 1.24 14.94 3.26
C ILE A 168 1.93 15.02 4.63
N ALA A 169 3.23 15.33 4.67
CA ALA A 169 3.97 15.43 5.93
C ALA A 169 3.40 16.51 6.86
N ASP A 170 3.01 17.67 6.29
CA ASP A 170 2.34 18.74 7.04
C ASP A 170 0.98 18.29 7.58
N PHE A 171 0.17 17.64 6.76
CA PHE A 171 -1.14 17.14 7.15
C PHE A 171 -1.05 16.07 8.24
N MET A 172 -0.04 15.23 8.19
CA MET A 172 0.27 14.24 9.23
C MET A 172 0.85 14.87 10.51
N GLY A 173 1.32 16.11 10.45
CA GLY A 173 1.94 16.80 11.58
C GLY A 173 3.35 16.31 11.89
N LEU A 174 4.12 15.88 10.88
CA LEU A 174 5.46 15.31 11.06
C LEU A 174 6.54 16.36 11.31
N GLY A 175 6.26 17.64 11.01
CA GLY A 175 7.23 18.74 11.12
C GLY A 175 8.14 18.88 9.91
N GLY A 176 9.27 19.57 10.08
CA GLY A 176 10.21 19.91 9.02
C GLY A 176 10.03 21.35 8.51
N GLY A 177 11.14 22.08 8.32
CA GLY A 177 11.16 23.45 7.86
C GLY A 177 11.28 23.57 6.34
N THR A 178 11.87 22.58 5.68
CA THR A 178 12.06 22.51 4.23
C THR A 178 11.32 21.34 3.62
N LEU A 179 11.08 21.36 2.30
CA LEU A 179 10.44 20.23 1.60
C LEU A 179 11.29 18.95 1.72
N ASP A 180 12.62 19.06 1.66
CA ASP A 180 13.50 17.90 1.79
C ASP A 180 13.43 17.29 3.20
N GLU A 181 13.36 18.10 4.25
CA GLU A 181 13.15 17.63 5.62
C GLU A 181 11.79 16.97 5.78
N LYS A 182 10.72 17.53 5.23
CA LYS A 182 9.37 16.96 5.27
C LYS A 182 9.31 15.60 4.58
N VAL A 183 9.89 15.47 3.40
CA VAL A 183 9.98 14.20 2.67
C VAL A 183 10.79 13.17 3.46
N ALA A 184 11.92 13.56 4.03
CA ALA A 184 12.74 12.68 4.88
C ALA A 184 11.98 12.19 6.13
N LEU A 185 11.21 13.07 6.76
CA LEU A 185 10.38 12.73 7.91
C LEU A 185 9.22 11.79 7.53
N LEU A 186 8.58 11.99 6.37
CA LEU A 186 7.56 11.08 5.86
C LEU A 186 8.14 9.68 5.61
N ILE A 187 9.31 9.59 4.96
CA ILE A 187 10.00 8.32 4.75
C ILE A 187 10.35 7.64 6.07
N THR A 188 10.86 8.39 7.03
CA THR A 188 11.23 7.89 8.37
C THR A 188 9.99 7.37 9.10
N TYR A 189 8.89 8.11 9.05
CA TYR A 189 7.61 7.71 9.65
C TYR A 189 7.10 6.38 9.06
N LEU A 190 7.08 6.25 7.74
CA LEU A 190 6.61 5.03 7.08
C LEU A 190 7.50 3.81 7.38
N ARG A 191 8.81 4.01 7.50
CA ARG A 191 9.72 2.94 7.95
C ARG A 191 9.45 2.53 9.40
N GLY A 192 9.27 3.50 10.30
CA GLY A 192 8.87 3.22 11.69
C GLY A 192 7.55 2.46 11.78
N MET A 193 6.57 2.81 10.94
CA MET A 193 5.31 2.06 10.86
C MET A 193 5.52 0.62 10.38
N ASN A 194 6.42 0.39 9.42
CA ASN A 194 6.79 -0.98 9.01
C ASN A 194 7.41 -1.76 10.18
N ASP A 195 8.26 -1.12 10.99
CA ASP A 195 8.86 -1.77 12.18
C ASP A 195 7.79 -2.14 13.21
N ASP A 196 6.86 -1.23 13.51
CA ASP A 196 5.75 -1.47 14.45
C ASP A 196 4.84 -2.62 13.98
N LEU A 197 4.67 -2.77 12.67
CA LEU A 197 3.85 -3.80 12.02
C LEU A 197 4.64 -5.08 11.69
N LYS A 198 5.92 -5.14 12.03
CA LYS A 198 6.82 -6.26 11.73
C LYS A 198 6.92 -6.59 10.23
N ILE A 199 6.85 -5.57 9.39
CA ILE A 199 7.09 -5.68 7.96
C ILE A 199 8.55 -5.36 7.68
N PRO A 200 9.33 -6.24 7.03
CA PRO A 200 10.72 -5.98 6.73
C PRO A 200 10.90 -4.82 5.73
N HIS A 201 12.05 -4.17 5.75
CA HIS A 201 12.35 -3.01 4.91
C HIS A 201 12.75 -3.36 3.47
N CYS A 202 13.01 -4.63 3.19
CA CYS A 202 13.41 -5.09 1.86
C CYS A 202 12.96 -6.54 1.61
N ILE A 203 12.82 -6.88 0.33
CA ILE A 203 12.36 -8.20 -0.10
C ILE A 203 13.32 -9.31 0.34
N LYS A 204 14.62 -9.04 0.37
CA LYS A 204 15.64 -10.00 0.83
C LYS A 204 15.34 -10.53 2.24
N ASN A 205 14.75 -9.72 3.10
CA ASN A 205 14.44 -10.08 4.48
C ASN A 205 13.02 -10.62 4.65
N TYR A 206 12.16 -10.51 3.64
CA TYR A 206 10.74 -10.89 3.73
C TYR A 206 10.57 -12.40 3.88
N GLY A 207 11.46 -13.20 3.32
CA GLY A 207 11.39 -14.67 3.39
C GLY A 207 12.04 -15.26 4.66
N ALA A 208 12.89 -14.50 5.37
CA ALA A 208 13.70 -15.05 6.46
C ALA A 208 12.87 -15.54 7.66
N ASP A 209 11.74 -14.87 7.96
CA ASP A 209 10.88 -15.19 9.10
C ASP A 209 9.57 -15.89 8.71
N SER A 210 9.24 -15.98 7.43
CA SER A 210 7.91 -16.39 6.95
C SER A 210 7.91 -17.69 6.14
N TYR A 211 9.06 -18.14 5.65
CA TYR A 211 9.22 -19.37 4.89
C TYR A 211 10.40 -20.17 5.42
N PRO A 212 10.27 -21.51 5.56
CA PRO A 212 11.43 -22.35 5.85
C PRO A 212 12.46 -22.12 4.75
N THR A 213 13.70 -21.94 5.16
CA THR A 213 14.88 -21.56 4.36
C THR A 213 15.19 -22.45 3.15
N GLU A 214 14.43 -23.47 2.92
CA GLU A 214 14.66 -24.46 1.83
C GLU A 214 13.85 -24.22 0.56
N GLN A 215 12.86 -23.29 0.55
CA GLN A 215 11.92 -23.19 -0.59
C GLN A 215 11.56 -21.77 -1.06
N GLY A 216 12.13 -20.70 -0.53
CA GLY A 216 11.56 -19.38 -0.81
C GLY A 216 12.51 -18.22 -1.05
N PHE A 217 13.79 -18.47 -1.22
CA PHE A 217 14.75 -17.40 -1.46
C PHE A 217 15.02 -17.22 -2.95
N VAL A 218 14.70 -16.04 -3.49
CA VAL A 218 15.07 -15.67 -4.85
C VAL A 218 16.53 -15.20 -4.83
N PRO A 219 17.45 -15.80 -5.58
CA PRO A 219 18.83 -15.32 -5.72
C PRO A 219 18.85 -13.86 -6.20
N GLU A 220 19.77 -13.05 -5.67
CA GLU A 220 19.87 -11.63 -6.01
C GLU A 220 20.06 -11.39 -7.51
N GLU A 221 20.85 -12.20 -8.17
CA GLU A 221 21.06 -12.18 -9.62
C GLU A 221 19.74 -12.41 -10.40
N VAL A 222 18.92 -13.38 -10.01
CA VAL A 222 17.60 -13.64 -10.61
C VAL A 222 16.63 -12.48 -10.33
N PHE A 223 16.72 -11.90 -9.14
CA PHE A 223 15.91 -10.73 -8.79
C PHE A 223 16.24 -9.53 -9.67
N LEU A 224 17.52 -9.25 -9.88
CA LEU A 224 17.99 -8.15 -10.73
C LEU A 224 17.70 -8.37 -12.23
N GLU A 225 17.69 -9.62 -12.68
CA GLU A 225 17.42 -9.97 -14.08
C GLU A 225 15.93 -9.86 -14.44
N ARG A 226 15.02 -10.07 -13.47
CA ARG A 226 13.56 -10.10 -13.71
C ARG A 226 12.83 -8.80 -13.38
N LEU A 227 13.46 -7.85 -12.71
CA LEU A 227 12.92 -6.54 -12.35
C LEU A 227 13.67 -5.40 -13.01
#